data_b2728c172fc44d864c24b6791d80df47
#
_entry.id   b2728c172fc44d864c24b6791d80df47
#
_cell.length_a   1.000
_cell.length_b   1.000
_cell.length_c   1.000
_cell.angle_alpha   90.00
_cell.angle_beta   90.00
_cell.angle_gamma   90.00
#
_symmetry.space_group_name_H-M   'P 1'
#
loop_
_entity.id
_entity.type
_entity.pdbx_description
1 polymer ?
#
loop_
_entity_poly.entity_id
_entity_poly.type
_entity_poly.pdbx_seq_one_letter_code
_entity_poly.pdbx_strand_id
1 'polypeptide(L)'
;MKASTFAIALLCVIPSLSFAQASRTWVSGVGDDANPCSRTAPCKTFAGAISKTAAGGEINALDPGGFGAVTITKSITLDGGSAFASILGAGTHGIIINVTTAPYNVTLRNLSIQGVGTGLSGIRALSTTTGTLHIENVQIRNYGASSSPAVNIAPGAALDLLVQDTLIENCAGSPGISLTAPASGNLRANISRVTVANCGTALAATGAATSVRLSDSSLLDDNTVGCSTASGATIQSFGNNRLAASCTVTSVPLR
;
A
#
# COMPACT_ATOMS: atom_id res chain seq x y z
N MET A 1 0.38 63.13 -46.05
CA MET A 1 0.72 61.69 -46.10
C MET A 1 1.11 61.27 -44.69
N LYS A 2 0.26 60.46 -44.00
CA LYS A 2 0.54 59.93 -42.66
C LYS A 2 1.06 58.52 -42.79
N ALA A 3 2.32 58.28 -42.43
CA ALA A 3 2.91 56.97 -42.40
C ALA A 3 2.44 56.21 -41.14
N SER A 4 1.75 55.13 -41.35
CA SER A 4 1.28 54.23 -40.27
C SER A 4 2.35 53.16 -40.01
N THR A 5 3.00 53.23 -38.84
CA THR A 5 4.03 52.27 -38.41
C THR A 5 3.32 51.03 -37.83
N PHE A 6 3.37 49.89 -38.53
CA PHE A 6 2.90 48.62 -38.05
C PHE A 6 3.96 47.97 -37.16
N ALA A 7 3.74 47.93 -35.87
CA ALA A 7 4.59 47.18 -34.92
C ALA A 7 4.20 45.70 -34.93
N ILE A 8 5.07 44.84 -35.50
CA ILE A 8 4.95 43.39 -35.45
C ILE A 8 5.42 42.93 -34.08
N ALA A 9 4.51 42.54 -33.21
CA ALA A 9 4.82 41.88 -31.94
C ALA A 9 5.26 40.44 -32.22
N LEU A 10 6.57 40.16 -32.07
CA LEU A 10 7.12 38.82 -32.14
C LEU A 10 6.74 38.03 -30.87
N LEU A 11 5.73 37.17 -30.97
CA LEU A 11 5.29 36.31 -29.90
C LEU A 11 6.33 35.14 -29.75
N CYS A 12 7.25 35.25 -28.79
CA CYS A 12 8.16 34.16 -28.44
C CYS A 12 7.36 33.01 -27.79
N VAL A 13 7.07 31.98 -28.59
CA VAL A 13 6.57 30.69 -28.08
C VAL A 13 7.75 29.98 -27.40
N ILE A 14 7.83 30.06 -26.08
CA ILE A 14 8.81 29.29 -25.30
C ILE A 14 8.25 27.84 -25.24
N PRO A 15 8.96 26.86 -25.86
CA PRO A 15 8.52 25.46 -25.69
C PRO A 15 8.67 25.09 -24.22
N SER A 16 7.54 24.76 -23.57
CA SER A 16 7.58 24.15 -22.25
C SER A 16 8.25 22.79 -22.38
N LEU A 17 9.47 22.65 -21.82
CA LEU A 17 10.15 21.37 -21.69
C LEU A 17 9.31 20.47 -20.76
N SER A 18 8.39 19.72 -21.36
CA SER A 18 7.72 18.64 -20.66
C SER A 18 8.73 17.51 -20.46
N PHE A 19 9.29 17.40 -19.26
CA PHE A 19 10.07 16.23 -18.91
C PHE A 19 9.12 15.05 -18.83
N ALA A 20 9.25 14.09 -19.76
CA ALA A 20 8.53 12.83 -19.70
C ALA A 20 8.93 12.12 -18.39
N GLN A 21 7.94 11.73 -17.58
CA GLN A 21 8.19 10.97 -16.38
C GLN A 21 8.86 9.63 -16.74
N ALA A 22 9.86 9.22 -15.95
CA ALA A 22 10.57 7.98 -16.18
C ALA A 22 9.70 6.76 -15.80
N SER A 23 9.74 5.69 -16.58
CA SER A 23 9.07 4.44 -16.25
C SER A 23 9.72 3.71 -15.07
N ARG A 24 11.00 4.02 -14.77
CA ARG A 24 11.73 3.49 -13.62
C ARG A 24 12.53 4.60 -12.97
N THR A 25 12.42 4.70 -11.64
CA THR A 25 13.16 5.66 -10.82
C THR A 25 13.78 4.96 -9.62
N TRP A 26 14.68 5.65 -8.94
CA TRP A 26 15.41 5.09 -7.80
C TRP A 26 15.42 6.04 -6.61
N VAL A 27 15.38 5.43 -5.41
CA VAL A 27 15.64 6.11 -4.14
C VAL A 27 16.90 5.54 -3.50
N SER A 28 17.62 6.38 -2.74
CA SER A 28 18.85 6.00 -2.02
C SER A 28 18.93 6.73 -0.69
N GLY A 29 19.54 6.09 0.32
CA GLY A 29 19.83 6.69 1.62
C GLY A 29 20.68 7.97 1.53
N VAL A 30 21.47 8.11 0.46
CA VAL A 30 22.29 9.30 0.15
C VAL A 30 21.72 10.13 -1.01
N GLY A 31 20.49 9.85 -1.45
CA GLY A 31 19.81 10.58 -2.53
C GLY A 31 19.35 11.98 -2.12
N ASP A 32 18.84 12.72 -3.10
CA ASP A 32 18.26 14.05 -2.94
C ASP A 32 17.00 14.16 -3.79
N ASP A 33 15.91 14.67 -3.24
CA ASP A 33 14.65 14.82 -3.97
C ASP A 33 14.69 15.93 -5.04
N ALA A 34 15.75 16.75 -5.08
CA ALA A 34 16.03 17.64 -6.21
C ALA A 34 16.52 16.87 -7.45
N ASN A 35 17.09 15.68 -7.30
CA ASN A 35 17.59 14.84 -8.37
C ASN A 35 16.48 14.34 -9.31
N PRO A 36 16.79 13.93 -10.56
CA PRO A 36 15.82 13.34 -11.49
C PRO A 36 15.35 11.94 -11.10
N CYS A 37 15.81 11.36 -10.00
CA CYS A 37 15.59 10.00 -9.54
C CYS A 37 16.11 8.93 -10.52
N SER A 38 17.12 9.25 -11.33
CA SER A 38 17.84 8.26 -12.12
C SER A 38 18.71 7.36 -11.22
N ARG A 39 19.20 6.24 -11.75
CA ARG A 39 20.06 5.35 -10.97
C ARG A 39 21.37 6.02 -10.49
N THR A 40 21.90 6.98 -11.25
CA THR A 40 23.12 7.71 -10.92
C THR A 40 22.88 9.00 -10.13
N ALA A 41 21.64 9.49 -10.10
CA ALA A 41 21.21 10.64 -9.32
C ALA A 41 19.83 10.31 -8.67
N PRO A 42 19.82 9.44 -7.64
CA PRO A 42 18.59 8.95 -7.01
C PRO A 42 17.92 10.01 -6.15
N CYS A 43 16.62 9.85 -5.92
CA CYS A 43 15.86 10.63 -4.97
C CYS A 43 16.11 10.14 -3.53
N LYS A 44 15.79 10.99 -2.55
CA LYS A 44 15.88 10.67 -1.13
C LYS A 44 14.69 9.87 -0.63
N THR A 45 13.49 10.20 -1.12
CA THR A 45 12.23 9.68 -0.58
C THR A 45 11.33 9.05 -1.65
N PHE A 46 10.45 8.14 -1.25
CA PHE A 46 9.39 7.64 -2.12
C PHE A 46 8.45 8.76 -2.58
N ALA A 47 8.18 9.75 -1.70
CA ALA A 47 7.35 10.91 -2.04
C ALA A 47 8.00 11.78 -3.12
N GLY A 48 9.32 11.99 -3.08
CA GLY A 48 10.07 12.67 -4.12
C GLY A 48 10.09 11.90 -5.43
N ALA A 49 10.30 10.58 -5.37
CA ALA A 49 10.38 9.73 -6.55
C ALA A 49 9.03 9.57 -7.26
N ILE A 50 7.91 9.43 -6.53
CA ILE A 50 6.60 9.18 -7.15
C ILE A 50 6.16 10.31 -8.08
N SER A 51 6.55 11.55 -7.79
CA SER A 51 6.26 12.71 -8.65
C SER A 51 6.97 12.63 -10.02
N LYS A 52 8.09 11.91 -10.09
CA LYS A 52 8.96 11.80 -11.27
C LYS A 52 8.82 10.46 -12.00
N THR A 53 8.08 9.52 -11.43
CA THR A 53 7.79 8.21 -12.01
C THR A 53 6.50 8.27 -12.82
N ALA A 54 6.49 7.70 -14.01
CA ALA A 54 5.27 7.59 -14.83
C ALA A 54 4.22 6.69 -14.17
N ALA A 55 2.96 6.87 -14.53
CA ALA A 55 1.91 5.93 -14.14
C ALA A 55 2.23 4.53 -14.71
N GLY A 56 2.05 3.49 -13.89
CA GLY A 56 2.46 2.12 -14.22
C GLY A 56 3.96 1.86 -14.11
N GLY A 57 4.74 2.86 -13.68
CA GLY A 57 6.19 2.73 -13.49
C GLY A 57 6.58 2.08 -12.17
N GLU A 58 7.88 2.03 -11.91
CA GLU A 58 8.46 1.37 -10.74
C GLU A 58 9.48 2.28 -10.04
N ILE A 59 9.45 2.31 -8.70
CA ILE A 59 10.44 2.98 -7.85
C ILE A 59 11.21 1.90 -7.10
N ASN A 60 12.54 1.87 -7.29
CA ASN A 60 13.43 0.90 -6.67
C ASN A 60 14.32 1.54 -5.60
N ALA A 61 14.54 0.85 -4.49
CA ALA A 61 15.59 1.23 -3.55
C ALA A 61 16.95 0.69 -4.02
N LEU A 62 17.97 1.54 -4.03
CA LEU A 62 19.34 1.17 -4.40
C LEU A 62 20.12 0.59 -3.24
N ASP A 63 19.81 1.04 -2.02
CA ASP A 63 20.53 0.71 -0.79
C ASP A 63 19.57 0.67 0.40
N PRO A 64 19.97 0.10 1.55
CA PRO A 64 19.21 0.18 2.78
C PRO A 64 19.02 1.63 3.22
N GLY A 65 17.79 2.00 3.59
CA GLY A 65 17.51 3.36 4.03
C GLY A 65 16.07 3.56 4.46
N GLY A 66 15.83 4.70 5.11
CA GLY A 66 14.48 5.19 5.43
C GLY A 66 14.02 6.17 4.36
N PHE A 67 12.97 5.80 3.60
CA PHE A 67 12.51 6.55 2.44
C PHE A 67 11.22 7.33 2.68
N GLY A 68 10.80 7.44 3.95
CA GLY A 68 9.65 8.23 4.37
C GLY A 68 8.30 7.66 3.96
N ALA A 69 7.24 8.24 4.53
CA ALA A 69 5.87 7.92 4.17
C ALA A 69 5.52 8.43 2.77
N VAL A 70 4.56 7.77 2.11
CA VAL A 70 4.17 8.13 0.75
C VAL A 70 2.66 8.00 0.53
N THR A 71 2.09 8.93 -0.25
CA THR A 71 0.73 8.80 -0.80
C THR A 71 0.81 8.41 -2.27
N ILE A 72 0.22 7.27 -2.59
CA ILE A 72 0.14 6.72 -3.95
C ILE A 72 -1.17 7.19 -4.58
N THR A 73 -1.06 7.93 -5.69
CA THR A 73 -2.19 8.52 -6.41
C THR A 73 -2.34 8.01 -7.84
N LYS A 74 -1.54 7.02 -8.22
CA LYS A 74 -1.52 6.40 -9.57
C LYS A 74 -1.07 4.96 -9.50
N SER A 75 -1.27 4.20 -10.58
CA SER A 75 -0.66 2.87 -10.74
C SER A 75 0.85 2.97 -10.58
N ILE A 76 1.45 2.12 -9.74
CA ILE A 76 2.89 2.13 -9.48
C ILE A 76 3.34 0.87 -8.75
N THR A 77 4.59 0.50 -8.91
CA THR A 77 5.29 -0.48 -8.07
C THR A 77 6.29 0.23 -7.16
N LEU A 78 6.22 -0.02 -5.86
CA LEU A 78 7.30 0.30 -4.91
C LEU A 78 8.04 -0.98 -4.58
N ASP A 79 9.32 -1.04 -4.93
CA ASP A 79 10.18 -2.21 -4.69
C ASP A 79 11.39 -1.84 -3.83
N GLY A 80 11.41 -2.35 -2.60
CA GLY A 80 12.55 -2.21 -1.69
C GLY A 80 13.77 -3.02 -2.10
N GLY A 81 13.65 -3.90 -3.10
CA GLY A 81 14.74 -4.76 -3.57
C GLY A 81 15.29 -5.68 -2.46
N SER A 82 16.53 -6.10 -2.63
CA SER A 82 17.23 -6.89 -1.61
C SER A 82 17.56 -6.10 -0.32
N ALA A 83 17.45 -4.77 -0.38
CA ALA A 83 17.77 -3.87 0.73
C ALA A 83 16.65 -3.77 1.77
N PHE A 84 15.42 -4.24 1.48
CA PHE A 84 14.25 -4.04 2.33
C PHE A 84 14.09 -2.57 2.73
N ALA A 85 13.66 -1.75 1.78
CA ALA A 85 13.47 -0.32 1.99
C ALA A 85 12.57 -0.03 3.19
N SER A 86 13.03 0.85 4.09
CA SER A 86 12.31 1.17 5.31
C SER A 86 11.40 2.39 5.14
N ILE A 87 10.21 2.32 5.73
CA ILE A 87 9.26 3.43 5.84
C ILE A 87 8.95 3.65 7.32
N LEU A 88 9.20 4.85 7.81
CA LEU A 88 8.82 5.27 9.14
C LEU A 88 7.53 6.09 9.08
N GLY A 89 6.48 5.62 9.76
CA GLY A 89 5.18 6.28 9.83
C GLY A 89 4.80 6.70 11.25
N ALA A 90 5.75 7.28 12.02
CA ALA A 90 5.49 7.76 13.37
C ALA A 90 4.43 8.87 13.37
N GLY A 91 3.36 8.70 14.14
CA GLY A 91 2.25 9.65 14.25
C GLY A 91 1.38 9.78 12.99
N THR A 92 1.63 8.96 11.96
CA THR A 92 0.93 9.04 10.67
C THR A 92 0.75 7.65 10.03
N HIS A 93 0.29 7.59 8.79
CA HIS A 93 0.29 6.38 7.98
C HIS A 93 1.64 6.20 7.27
N GLY A 94 2.08 4.96 7.09
CA GLY A 94 3.29 4.65 6.32
C GLY A 94 3.05 4.83 4.81
N ILE A 95 2.06 4.14 4.26
CA ILE A 95 1.65 4.22 2.85
C ILE A 95 0.15 4.47 2.79
N ILE A 96 -0.25 5.51 2.05
CA ILE A 96 -1.63 5.77 1.70
C ILE A 96 -1.83 5.48 0.22
N ILE A 97 -2.84 4.68 -0.13
CA ILE A 97 -3.22 4.40 -1.51
C ILE A 97 -4.55 5.10 -1.77
N ASN A 98 -4.51 6.16 -2.56
CA ASN A 98 -5.65 7.02 -2.90
C ASN A 98 -5.65 7.34 -4.39
N VAL A 99 -5.87 6.31 -5.20
CA VAL A 99 -5.91 6.46 -6.66
C VAL A 99 -7.34 6.79 -7.08
N THR A 100 -7.46 7.76 -7.98
CA THR A 100 -8.76 8.23 -8.51
C THR A 100 -8.97 7.92 -9.99
N THR A 101 -7.97 7.34 -10.66
CA THR A 101 -8.04 6.95 -12.08
C THR A 101 -8.15 5.44 -12.21
N ALA A 102 -9.23 4.95 -12.82
CA ALA A 102 -9.49 3.53 -13.05
C ALA A 102 -9.00 3.06 -14.43
N PRO A 103 -8.66 1.77 -14.58
CA PRO A 103 -8.30 0.86 -13.49
C PRO A 103 -6.89 1.16 -12.97
N TYR A 104 -6.62 0.85 -11.69
CA TYR A 104 -5.28 1.00 -11.16
C TYR A 104 -4.67 -0.33 -10.73
N ASN A 105 -3.33 -0.39 -10.79
CA ASN A 105 -2.53 -1.47 -10.24
C ASN A 105 -1.45 -0.89 -9.33
N VAL A 106 -1.44 -1.29 -8.07
CA VAL A 106 -0.40 -0.92 -7.11
C VAL A 106 0.25 -2.18 -6.57
N THR A 107 1.57 -2.23 -6.62
CA THR A 107 2.37 -3.31 -6.02
C THR A 107 3.33 -2.73 -5.00
N LEU A 108 3.30 -3.28 -3.80
CA LEU A 108 4.21 -2.96 -2.69
C LEU A 108 4.99 -4.23 -2.37
N ARG A 109 6.31 -4.20 -2.53
CA ARG A 109 7.12 -5.39 -2.26
C ARG A 109 8.47 -5.09 -1.64
N ASN A 110 8.96 -6.03 -0.84
CA ASN A 110 10.26 -5.95 -0.19
C ASN A 110 10.40 -4.70 0.71
N LEU A 111 9.39 -4.41 1.53
CA LEU A 111 9.34 -3.20 2.37
C LEU A 111 9.31 -3.54 3.86
N SER A 112 9.96 -2.71 4.67
CA SER A 112 9.87 -2.73 6.13
C SER A 112 9.19 -1.45 6.61
N ILE A 113 7.98 -1.56 7.17
CA ILE A 113 7.14 -0.42 7.54
C ILE A 113 7.00 -0.37 9.05
N GLN A 114 7.47 0.71 9.69
CA GLN A 114 7.62 0.84 11.12
C GLN A 114 6.84 2.02 11.67
N GLY A 115 5.96 1.77 12.65
CA GLY A 115 5.10 2.79 13.28
C GLY A 115 5.62 3.33 14.62
N VAL A 116 6.64 2.69 15.23
CA VAL A 116 7.23 3.03 16.53
C VAL A 116 6.23 3.25 17.66
N GLY A 117 5.10 2.54 17.64
CA GLY A 117 4.04 2.62 18.64
C GLY A 117 3.10 3.84 18.51
N THR A 118 3.41 4.80 17.66
CA THR A 118 2.59 6.00 17.43
C THR A 118 1.96 6.07 16.06
N GLY A 119 2.38 5.18 15.13
CA GLY A 119 1.85 5.11 13.77
C GLY A 119 0.38 4.70 13.72
N LEU A 120 -0.38 5.30 12.82
CA LEU A 120 -1.79 5.01 12.63
C LEU A 120 -1.97 3.68 11.88
N SER A 121 -1.65 3.63 10.59
CA SER A 121 -1.65 2.41 9.78
C SER A 121 -0.37 2.32 8.97
N GLY A 122 0.19 1.12 8.84
CA GLY A 122 1.33 0.87 7.94
C GLY A 122 0.92 1.05 6.49
N ILE A 123 -0.21 0.45 6.11
CA ILE A 123 -0.81 0.59 4.78
C ILE A 123 -2.28 0.94 4.94
N ARG A 124 -2.71 2.01 4.26
CA ARG A 124 -4.11 2.44 4.20
C ARG A 124 -4.57 2.59 2.75
N ALA A 125 -5.56 1.81 2.31
CA ALA A 125 -6.15 1.92 0.98
C ALA A 125 -7.57 2.51 1.06
N LEU A 126 -7.78 3.62 0.35
CA LEU A 126 -9.03 4.37 0.30
C LEU A 126 -9.37 4.89 -1.11
N SER A 127 -8.80 4.28 -2.13
CA SER A 127 -9.08 4.64 -3.54
C SER A 127 -10.56 4.55 -3.86
N THR A 128 -11.07 5.53 -4.58
CA THR A 128 -12.50 5.61 -4.94
C THR A 128 -12.82 4.98 -6.30
N THR A 129 -11.84 4.35 -6.92
CA THR A 129 -11.95 3.71 -8.24
C THR A 129 -11.51 2.24 -8.17
N THR A 130 -11.90 1.47 -9.19
CA THR A 130 -11.58 0.03 -9.28
C THR A 130 -10.09 -0.21 -9.49
N GLY A 131 -9.56 -1.26 -8.87
CA GLY A 131 -8.14 -1.58 -9.04
C GLY A 131 -7.69 -2.90 -8.42
N THR A 132 -6.39 -3.10 -8.45
CA THR A 132 -5.69 -4.20 -7.77
C THR A 132 -4.61 -3.66 -6.84
N LEU A 133 -4.45 -4.32 -5.71
CA LEU A 133 -3.39 -4.04 -4.75
C LEU A 133 -2.68 -5.34 -4.39
N HIS A 134 -1.37 -5.39 -4.65
CA HIS A 134 -0.51 -6.48 -4.25
C HIS A 134 0.43 -6.02 -3.14
N ILE A 135 0.49 -6.79 -2.05
CA ILE A 135 1.39 -6.59 -0.91
C ILE A 135 2.20 -7.89 -0.77
N GLU A 136 3.48 -7.84 -1.07
CA GLU A 136 4.34 -9.00 -1.19
C GLU A 136 5.65 -8.83 -0.42
N ASN A 137 5.97 -9.79 0.46
CA ASN A 137 7.20 -9.76 1.24
C ASN A 137 7.39 -8.43 1.99
N VAL A 138 6.36 -8.05 2.78
CA VAL A 138 6.33 -6.80 3.54
C VAL A 138 6.32 -7.11 5.04
N GLN A 139 7.05 -6.31 5.81
CA GLN A 139 7.03 -6.37 7.26
C GLN A 139 6.39 -5.09 7.81
N ILE A 140 5.34 -5.21 8.64
CA ILE A 140 4.62 -4.08 9.21
C ILE A 140 4.63 -4.24 10.73
N ARG A 141 5.21 -3.26 11.44
CA ARG A 141 5.46 -3.38 12.88
C ARG A 141 5.12 -2.12 13.66
N ASN A 142 4.65 -2.34 14.91
CA ASN A 142 4.44 -1.28 15.90
C ASN A 142 3.49 -0.17 15.42
N TYR A 143 2.40 -0.56 14.76
CA TYR A 143 1.28 0.28 14.38
C TYR A 143 0.08 0.07 15.33
N GLY A 144 -1.01 0.80 15.10
CA GLY A 144 -2.27 0.63 15.82
C GLY A 144 -2.57 1.75 16.80
N ALA A 145 -1.86 2.86 16.76
CA ALA A 145 -2.23 4.04 17.51
C ALA A 145 -3.67 4.49 17.16
N SER A 146 -4.40 4.99 18.14
CA SER A 146 -5.79 5.42 17.97
C SER A 146 -6.73 4.33 17.41
N SER A 147 -6.48 3.05 17.75
CA SER A 147 -7.24 1.89 17.28
C SER A 147 -7.25 1.70 15.76
N SER A 148 -6.28 2.26 15.05
CA SER A 148 -6.15 2.12 13.59
C SER A 148 -5.55 0.76 13.24
N PRO A 149 -6.11 0.00 12.28
CA PRO A 149 -5.52 -1.26 11.82
C PRO A 149 -4.13 -1.07 11.19
N ALA A 150 -3.22 -2.03 11.39
CA ALA A 150 -1.89 -1.98 10.77
C ALA A 150 -1.98 -1.99 9.24
N VAL A 151 -2.88 -2.83 8.68
CA VAL A 151 -3.31 -2.78 7.28
C VAL A 151 -4.80 -2.46 7.24
N ASN A 152 -5.14 -1.30 6.73
CA ASN A 152 -6.51 -0.79 6.67
C ASN A 152 -6.96 -0.66 5.21
N ILE A 153 -7.83 -1.56 4.76
CA ILE A 153 -8.34 -1.60 3.39
C ILE A 153 -9.83 -1.25 3.41
N ALA A 154 -10.15 -0.01 3.04
CA ALA A 154 -11.52 0.51 3.00
C ALA A 154 -11.73 1.30 1.69
N PRO A 155 -11.72 0.63 0.53
CA PRO A 155 -11.86 1.28 -0.76
C PRO A 155 -13.28 1.80 -0.97
N GLY A 156 -13.45 2.80 -1.84
CA GLY A 156 -14.76 3.29 -2.26
C GLY A 156 -15.37 2.50 -3.43
N ALA A 157 -14.55 1.71 -4.14
CA ALA A 157 -14.97 0.89 -5.30
C ALA A 157 -14.34 -0.50 -5.25
N ALA A 158 -14.66 -1.36 -6.22
CA ALA A 158 -14.17 -2.73 -6.27
C ALA A 158 -12.63 -2.83 -6.22
N LEU A 159 -12.13 -3.73 -5.38
CA LEU A 159 -10.71 -3.98 -5.20
C LEU A 159 -10.41 -5.48 -5.16
N ASP A 160 -9.44 -5.90 -5.96
CA ASP A 160 -8.79 -7.19 -5.83
C ASP A 160 -7.49 -7.02 -5.04
N LEU A 161 -7.42 -7.66 -3.86
CA LEU A 161 -6.29 -7.60 -2.94
C LEU A 161 -5.55 -8.93 -2.92
N LEU A 162 -4.24 -8.89 -3.08
CA LEU A 162 -3.33 -10.00 -2.78
C LEU A 162 -2.40 -9.58 -1.65
N VAL A 163 -2.34 -10.38 -0.59
CA VAL A 163 -1.34 -10.24 0.48
C VAL A 163 -0.60 -11.56 0.61
N GLN A 164 0.71 -11.54 0.40
CA GLN A 164 1.52 -12.75 0.49
C GLN A 164 2.88 -12.49 1.14
N ASP A 165 3.44 -13.54 1.75
CA ASP A 165 4.78 -13.53 2.36
C ASP A 165 4.99 -12.34 3.33
N THR A 166 3.94 -11.97 4.08
CA THR A 166 3.92 -10.73 4.85
C THR A 166 3.84 -11.01 6.34
N LEU A 167 4.62 -10.26 7.13
CA LEU A 167 4.60 -10.27 8.59
C LEU A 167 3.96 -8.98 9.11
N ILE A 168 2.98 -9.12 10.00
CA ILE A 168 2.32 -8.00 10.70
C ILE A 168 2.40 -8.28 12.18
N GLU A 169 2.98 -7.38 12.96
CA GLU A 169 3.15 -7.61 14.39
C GLU A 169 3.08 -6.33 15.24
N ASN A 170 2.72 -6.52 16.52
CA ASN A 170 2.69 -5.46 17.53
C ASN A 170 1.74 -4.32 17.15
N CYS A 171 0.43 -4.63 17.01
CA CYS A 171 -0.59 -3.68 16.58
C CYS A 171 -1.25 -2.89 17.73
N ALA A 172 -0.64 -2.81 18.92
CA ALA A 172 -1.14 -2.06 20.07
C ALA A 172 -2.64 -2.30 20.41
N GLY A 173 -3.11 -3.56 20.30
CA GLY A 173 -4.51 -3.94 20.52
C GLY A 173 -5.47 -3.65 19.35
N SER A 174 -4.98 -3.06 18.27
CA SER A 174 -5.74 -2.82 17.04
C SER A 174 -5.74 -4.03 16.11
N PRO A 175 -6.60 -4.08 15.09
CA PRO A 175 -6.53 -5.14 14.09
C PRO A 175 -5.21 -5.14 13.31
N GLY A 176 -4.67 -6.32 13.04
CA GLY A 176 -3.56 -6.50 12.10
C GLY A 176 -3.99 -6.15 10.67
N ILE A 177 -5.01 -6.87 10.17
CA ILE A 177 -5.62 -6.60 8.86
C ILE A 177 -7.11 -6.30 9.07
N SER A 178 -7.57 -5.18 8.54
CA SER A 178 -8.98 -4.82 8.48
C SER A 178 -9.42 -4.59 7.04
N LEU A 179 -10.45 -5.32 6.62
CA LEU A 179 -11.02 -5.31 5.29
C LEU A 179 -12.48 -4.87 5.38
N THR A 180 -12.80 -3.73 4.80
CA THR A 180 -14.16 -3.16 4.81
C THR A 180 -14.72 -3.12 3.40
N ALA A 181 -15.94 -3.62 3.21
CA ALA A 181 -16.62 -3.60 1.92
C ALA A 181 -16.66 -2.19 1.32
N PRO A 182 -16.44 -2.05 0.01
CA PRO A 182 -16.57 -0.79 -0.67
C PRO A 182 -18.05 -0.34 -0.76
N ALA A 183 -18.25 0.96 -1.03
CA ALA A 183 -19.58 1.50 -1.29
C ALA A 183 -20.19 0.93 -2.60
N SER A 184 -19.35 0.52 -3.55
CA SER A 184 -19.76 -0.10 -4.81
C SER A 184 -18.78 -1.20 -5.24
N GLY A 185 -19.30 -2.31 -5.75
CA GLY A 185 -18.51 -3.48 -6.17
C GLY A 185 -18.11 -4.38 -5.00
N ASN A 186 -17.09 -5.19 -5.20
CA ASN A 186 -16.65 -6.20 -4.24
C ASN A 186 -15.21 -5.97 -3.80
N LEU A 187 -14.91 -6.29 -2.55
CA LEU A 187 -13.55 -6.47 -2.03
C LEU A 187 -13.25 -7.97 -1.99
N ARG A 188 -12.36 -8.41 -2.86
CA ARG A 188 -11.90 -9.80 -2.91
C ARG A 188 -10.45 -9.85 -2.45
N ALA A 189 -10.18 -10.55 -1.35
CA ALA A 189 -8.86 -10.67 -0.78
C ALA A 189 -8.36 -12.11 -0.83
N ASN A 190 -7.18 -12.31 -1.41
CA ASN A 190 -6.42 -13.55 -1.30
C ASN A 190 -5.23 -13.30 -0.36
N ILE A 191 -5.19 -14.03 0.75
CA ILE A 191 -4.17 -13.90 1.79
C ILE A 191 -3.45 -15.24 1.91
N SER A 192 -2.15 -15.24 1.65
CA SER A 192 -1.35 -16.47 1.69
C SER A 192 0.03 -16.23 2.31
N ARG A 193 0.49 -17.18 3.13
CA ARG A 193 1.78 -17.11 3.83
C ARG A 193 1.96 -15.82 4.61
N VAL A 194 0.88 -15.43 5.31
CA VAL A 194 0.86 -14.23 6.16
C VAL A 194 0.90 -14.65 7.62
N THR A 195 1.73 -14.00 8.40
CA THR A 195 1.74 -14.13 9.86
C THR A 195 1.26 -12.82 10.48
N VAL A 196 0.27 -12.92 11.37
CA VAL A 196 -0.19 -11.80 12.19
C VAL A 196 -0.02 -12.17 13.66
N ALA A 197 0.71 -11.36 14.41
CA ALA A 197 1.11 -11.64 15.77
C ALA A 197 0.95 -10.42 16.69
N ASN A 198 0.53 -10.65 17.93
CA ASN A 198 0.41 -9.63 18.96
C ASN A 198 -0.41 -8.41 18.53
N CYS A 199 -1.59 -8.68 17.94
CA CYS A 199 -2.59 -7.70 17.54
C CYS A 199 -3.92 -7.93 18.31
N GLY A 200 -4.83 -6.96 18.29
CA GLY A 200 -6.15 -7.12 18.90
C GLY A 200 -6.99 -8.16 18.15
N THR A 201 -7.09 -8.01 16.83
CA THR A 201 -7.70 -8.99 15.93
C THR A 201 -6.73 -9.24 14.78
N ALA A 202 -6.38 -10.50 14.51
CA ALA A 202 -5.44 -10.74 13.42
C ALA A 202 -6.03 -10.35 12.06
N LEU A 203 -7.27 -10.79 11.77
CA LEU A 203 -7.97 -10.49 10.52
C LEU A 203 -9.44 -10.14 10.80
N ALA A 204 -9.85 -8.94 10.44
CA ALA A 204 -11.22 -8.46 10.50
C ALA A 204 -11.78 -8.20 9.10
N ALA A 205 -12.97 -8.74 8.80
CA ALA A 205 -13.68 -8.52 7.53
C ALA A 205 -15.10 -8.02 7.80
N THR A 206 -15.50 -6.94 7.12
CA THR A 206 -16.79 -6.29 7.33
C THR A 206 -17.51 -6.01 6.01
N GLY A 207 -18.82 -6.30 5.97
CA GLY A 207 -19.71 -6.02 4.84
C GLY A 207 -19.84 -7.18 3.86
N ALA A 208 -21.06 -7.43 3.40
CA ALA A 208 -21.42 -8.59 2.55
C ALA A 208 -20.65 -8.64 1.21
N ALA A 209 -20.14 -7.52 0.73
CA ALA A 209 -19.30 -7.45 -0.47
C ALA A 209 -17.82 -7.76 -0.22
N THR A 210 -17.43 -8.12 1.02
CA THR A 210 -16.06 -8.53 1.38
C THR A 210 -15.96 -10.05 1.42
N SER A 211 -15.08 -10.61 0.60
CA SER A 211 -14.75 -12.04 0.61
C SER A 211 -13.24 -12.25 0.73
N VAL A 212 -12.84 -13.10 1.67
CA VAL A 212 -11.44 -13.41 1.94
C VAL A 212 -11.20 -14.91 1.70
N ARG A 213 -10.09 -15.22 1.02
CA ARG A 213 -9.53 -16.57 0.91
C ARG A 213 -8.20 -16.62 1.63
N LEU A 214 -8.05 -17.56 2.54
CA LEU A 214 -6.89 -17.68 3.42
C LEU A 214 -6.21 -19.03 3.23
N SER A 215 -4.90 -19.02 2.94
CA SER A 215 -4.08 -20.21 2.81
C SER A 215 -2.69 -20.04 3.42
N ASP A 216 -2.09 -21.10 3.93
CA ASP A 216 -0.72 -21.16 4.44
C ASP A 216 -0.36 -20.07 5.48
N SER A 217 -1.37 -19.57 6.20
CA SER A 217 -1.23 -18.39 7.06
C SER A 217 -1.32 -18.74 8.55
N SER A 218 -0.75 -17.88 9.38
CA SER A 218 -0.66 -18.05 10.83
C SER A 218 -1.33 -16.86 11.55
N LEU A 219 -2.50 -17.11 12.14
CA LEU A 219 -3.30 -16.15 12.91
C LEU A 219 -3.57 -16.77 14.30
N LEU A 220 -2.52 -16.82 15.13
CA LEU A 220 -2.50 -17.60 16.37
C LEU A 220 -3.04 -16.83 17.59
N ASP A 221 -3.03 -17.52 18.74
CA ASP A 221 -3.61 -17.07 20.01
C ASP A 221 -2.79 -15.97 20.73
N ASP A 222 -1.68 -15.54 20.18
CA ASP A 222 -0.98 -14.32 20.60
C ASP A 222 -1.71 -13.03 20.15
N ASN A 223 -2.73 -13.17 19.30
CA ASN A 223 -3.72 -12.13 19.04
C ASN A 223 -4.92 -12.30 19.98
N THR A 224 -5.55 -11.21 20.41
CA THR A 224 -6.74 -11.30 21.26
C THR A 224 -7.90 -12.05 20.56
N VAL A 225 -8.05 -11.83 19.26
CA VAL A 225 -9.00 -12.52 18.37
C VAL A 225 -8.27 -12.93 17.08
N GLY A 226 -8.38 -14.19 16.68
CA GLY A 226 -7.77 -14.66 15.42
C GLY A 226 -8.44 -14.06 14.19
N CYS A 227 -9.77 -14.26 14.05
CA CYS A 227 -10.53 -13.66 12.95
C CYS A 227 -11.90 -13.18 13.42
N SER A 228 -12.38 -12.11 12.76
CA SER A 228 -13.76 -11.64 12.97
C SER A 228 -14.43 -11.30 11.64
N THR A 229 -15.71 -11.58 11.53
CA THR A 229 -16.56 -11.18 10.40
C THR A 229 -17.75 -10.38 10.92
N ALA A 230 -18.15 -9.36 10.16
CA ALA A 230 -19.33 -8.56 10.47
C ALA A 230 -20.10 -8.21 9.20
N SER A 231 -21.40 -7.94 9.33
CA SER A 231 -22.27 -7.44 8.26
C SER A 231 -22.22 -8.30 6.98
N GLY A 232 -22.14 -9.63 7.13
CA GLY A 232 -22.19 -10.57 6.01
C GLY A 232 -20.87 -10.82 5.27
N ALA A 233 -19.74 -10.31 5.75
CA ALA A 233 -18.43 -10.66 5.20
C ALA A 233 -18.12 -12.15 5.39
N THR A 234 -17.31 -12.72 4.49
CA THR A 234 -16.93 -14.13 4.52
C THR A 234 -15.40 -14.31 4.53
N ILE A 235 -14.94 -15.25 5.36
CA ILE A 235 -13.56 -15.72 5.38
C ILE A 235 -13.58 -17.22 5.09
N GLN A 236 -12.93 -17.64 4.01
CA GLN A 236 -12.78 -19.02 3.57
C GLN A 236 -11.35 -19.50 3.85
N SER A 237 -11.20 -20.62 4.53
CA SER A 237 -9.91 -21.22 4.85
C SER A 237 -9.72 -22.52 4.07
N PHE A 238 -8.58 -22.69 3.40
CA PHE A 238 -8.24 -23.91 2.66
C PHE A 238 -7.73 -25.06 3.54
N GLY A 239 -7.78 -24.95 4.86
CA GLY A 239 -7.46 -26.03 5.79
C GLY A 239 -5.96 -26.20 6.10
N ASN A 240 -5.08 -25.41 5.47
CA ASN A 240 -3.63 -25.43 5.71
C ASN A 240 -3.14 -24.20 6.53
N ASN A 241 -4.08 -23.56 7.23
CA ASN A 241 -3.81 -22.39 8.07
C ASN A 241 -3.62 -22.79 9.53
N ARG A 242 -2.84 -22.02 10.27
CA ARG A 242 -2.77 -22.06 11.74
C ARG A 242 -3.65 -20.96 12.29
N LEU A 243 -4.81 -21.33 12.80
CA LEU A 243 -5.81 -20.37 13.26
C LEU A 243 -6.05 -20.51 14.77
N ALA A 244 -6.18 -19.39 15.45
CA ALA A 244 -6.68 -19.34 16.81
C ALA A 244 -8.09 -19.94 16.90
N ALA A 245 -8.46 -20.48 18.06
CA ALA A 245 -9.80 -21.05 18.29
C ALA A 245 -10.92 -20.00 18.10
N SER A 246 -10.62 -18.72 18.29
CA SER A 246 -11.54 -17.60 18.08
C SER A 246 -11.78 -17.22 16.61
N CYS A 247 -11.12 -17.93 15.65
CA CYS A 247 -11.25 -17.63 14.23
C CYS A 247 -12.40 -18.43 13.60
N THR A 248 -13.52 -17.77 13.32
CA THR A 248 -14.64 -18.39 12.62
C THR A 248 -14.48 -18.25 11.11
N VAL A 249 -14.25 -19.36 10.43
CA VAL A 249 -14.03 -19.44 8.98
C VAL A 249 -14.88 -20.54 8.35
N THR A 250 -15.19 -20.40 7.07
CA THR A 250 -15.75 -21.49 6.25
C THR A 250 -14.61 -22.32 5.69
N SER A 251 -14.58 -23.61 6.01
CA SER A 251 -13.58 -24.53 5.46
C SER A 251 -13.87 -24.81 3.99
N VAL A 252 -12.85 -24.72 3.15
CA VAL A 252 -12.87 -25.11 1.74
C VAL A 252 -11.79 -26.15 1.53
N PRO A 253 -12.12 -27.35 0.97
CA PRO A 253 -11.12 -28.38 0.76
C PRO A 253 -10.10 -27.95 -0.29
N LEU A 254 -8.82 -28.31 -0.06
CA LEU A 254 -7.80 -28.25 -1.09
C LEU A 254 -8.17 -29.25 -2.21
N ARG A 255 -8.18 -28.80 -3.44
CA ARG A 255 -8.44 -29.64 -4.61
C ARG A 255 -7.15 -29.91 -5.37
#